data_b07ae231c221fd85987168418dde8a67
#
_entry.id   b07ae231c221fd85987168418dde8a67
#
_cell.length_a   1.000
_cell.length_b   1.000
_cell.length_c   1.000
_cell.angle_alpha   90.00
_cell.angle_beta   90.00
_cell.angle_gamma   90.00
#
_symmetry.space_group_name_H-M   'P 1'
#
loop_
_entity.id
_entity.type
_entity.pdbx_description
1 polymer ?
#
loop_
_entity_poly.entity_id
_entity_poly.type
_entity_poly.pdbx_seq_one_letter_code
_entity_poly.pdbx_strand_id
1 'polypeptide(L)'
;SAASDVYKRQPSIEREIRNQLTETAEAGAIKVFGKNLEQLLLQPPITGHVVLGWDPAFRTGCKLAVVDPTGKVLDTTVIYPTAPQNKVEEAKTVLKKLISKYHITLISLGNGTASRESEQVIVDMLKEVPTKVQYVITNEAGASVYSASKLATEEFPNFDVGQRSAASIARRLQDPLAELVKIDPKAIGVGQYQHDMNQKRLGEALGGVVENCVNSVAVDLNTASPSLLSYVAGINKTVSKNIITYREENGKFNTRKELLKVPKLGAKAFEQCAGFLRITDGDNVLDNTSVHPESYKAAAQLLKHMGYTEQDVQDGTVADLKQRLSKENTHKLAEELGIGEITLKDIADSIIKKGRDPREELPQPVLRSDILSMEDLKPDMVLTGTVRNVIDFGAFVDIGVHQDGLVH
;
A
#
# COMPACT_ATOMS: atom_id res chain seq x y z
N SER A 1 -16.41 -48.32 -36.35
CA SER A 1 -15.36 -49.27 -35.98
C SER A 1 -14.50 -48.67 -34.88
N ALA A 2 -13.88 -49.49 -34.03
CA ALA A 2 -13.03 -49.03 -32.93
C ALA A 2 -11.94 -48.04 -33.36
N ALA A 3 -11.35 -48.22 -34.55
CA ALA A 3 -10.37 -47.28 -35.11
C ALA A 3 -10.97 -45.90 -35.40
N SER A 4 -12.19 -45.83 -35.90
CA SER A 4 -12.90 -44.56 -36.16
C SER A 4 -13.27 -43.83 -34.87
N ASP A 5 -13.56 -44.56 -33.80
CA ASP A 5 -13.85 -43.99 -32.49
C ASP A 5 -12.59 -43.39 -31.80
N VAL A 6 -11.45 -44.07 -31.96
CA VAL A 6 -10.16 -43.55 -31.43
C VAL A 6 -9.80 -42.25 -32.16
N TYR A 7 -9.88 -42.19 -33.48
CA TYR A 7 -9.59 -40.97 -34.26
C TYR A 7 -10.49 -39.79 -33.91
N LYS A 8 -11.75 -40.04 -33.55
CA LYS A 8 -12.69 -38.97 -33.15
C LYS A 8 -12.58 -38.55 -31.69
N ARG A 9 -12.30 -39.47 -30.82
CA ARG A 9 -12.25 -39.22 -29.35
C ARG A 9 -10.90 -38.72 -28.87
N GLN A 10 -9.80 -39.20 -29.45
CA GLN A 10 -8.46 -38.85 -29.05
C GLN A 10 -8.20 -37.32 -29.03
N PRO A 11 -8.50 -36.57 -30.12
CA PRO A 11 -8.30 -35.13 -30.12
C PRO A 11 -9.17 -34.40 -29.09
N SER A 12 -10.34 -34.96 -28.77
CA SER A 12 -11.26 -34.40 -27.78
C SER A 12 -10.73 -34.60 -26.37
N ILE A 13 -10.22 -35.79 -26.07
CA ILE A 13 -9.62 -36.14 -24.76
C ILE A 13 -8.32 -35.37 -24.56
N GLU A 14 -7.45 -35.31 -25.57
CA GLU A 14 -6.20 -34.54 -25.50
C GLU A 14 -6.48 -33.07 -25.22
N ARG A 15 -7.46 -32.48 -25.87
CA ARG A 15 -7.89 -31.08 -25.64
C ARG A 15 -8.42 -30.89 -24.21
N GLU A 16 -9.24 -31.81 -23.73
CA GLU A 16 -9.80 -31.76 -22.37
C GLU A 16 -8.70 -31.85 -21.33
N ILE A 17 -7.76 -32.78 -21.49
CA ILE A 17 -6.61 -32.93 -20.57
C ILE A 17 -5.75 -31.67 -20.59
N ARG A 18 -5.45 -31.10 -21.77
CA ARG A 18 -4.70 -29.85 -21.88
C ARG A 18 -5.42 -28.69 -21.20
N ASN A 19 -6.74 -28.58 -21.38
CA ASN A 19 -7.53 -27.55 -20.73
C ASN A 19 -7.49 -27.69 -19.22
N GLN A 20 -7.64 -28.90 -18.68
CA GLN A 20 -7.55 -29.15 -17.23
C GLN A 20 -6.17 -28.82 -16.66
N LEU A 21 -5.10 -29.20 -17.37
CA LEU A 21 -3.73 -28.84 -16.97
C LEU A 21 -3.51 -27.33 -17.00
N THR A 22 -4.00 -26.66 -18.04
CA THR A 22 -3.91 -25.20 -18.14
C THR A 22 -4.67 -24.51 -17.01
N GLU A 23 -5.91 -24.91 -16.74
CA GLU A 23 -6.72 -24.35 -15.65
C GLU A 23 -6.06 -24.54 -14.27
N THR A 24 -5.47 -25.71 -14.04
CA THR A 24 -4.76 -25.99 -12.78
C THR A 24 -3.50 -25.12 -12.65
N ALA A 25 -2.72 -25.00 -13.72
CA ALA A 25 -1.52 -24.16 -13.76
C ALA A 25 -1.87 -22.69 -13.58
N GLU A 26 -2.90 -22.20 -14.25
CA GLU A 26 -3.39 -20.81 -14.10
C GLU A 26 -3.85 -20.53 -12.67
N ALA A 27 -4.60 -21.42 -12.05
CA ALA A 27 -5.05 -21.25 -10.67
C ALA A 27 -3.87 -21.15 -9.69
N GLY A 28 -2.85 -21.97 -9.88
CA GLY A 28 -1.61 -21.90 -9.10
C GLY A 28 -0.86 -20.59 -9.30
N ALA A 29 -0.70 -20.15 -10.54
CA ALA A 29 -0.03 -18.90 -10.89
C ALA A 29 -0.77 -17.68 -10.33
N ILE A 30 -2.09 -17.61 -10.48
CA ILE A 30 -2.93 -16.51 -9.97
C ILE A 30 -2.81 -16.40 -8.44
N LYS A 31 -2.73 -17.53 -7.73
CA LYS A 31 -2.51 -17.54 -6.28
C LYS A 31 -1.17 -16.91 -5.89
N VAL A 32 -0.11 -17.21 -6.63
CA VAL A 32 1.21 -16.59 -6.43
C VAL A 32 1.17 -15.11 -6.74
N PHE A 33 0.55 -14.71 -7.84
CA PHE A 33 0.40 -13.30 -8.24
C PHE A 33 -0.38 -12.51 -7.17
N GLY A 34 -1.43 -13.10 -6.62
CA GLY A 34 -2.19 -12.51 -5.51
C GLY A 34 -1.33 -12.24 -4.29
N LYS A 35 -0.46 -13.18 -3.90
CA LYS A 35 0.48 -12.98 -2.79
C LYS A 35 1.51 -11.88 -3.07
N ASN A 36 2.03 -11.84 -4.29
CA ASN A 36 2.98 -10.81 -4.69
C ASN A 36 2.34 -9.42 -4.64
N LEU A 37 1.10 -9.31 -5.11
CA LEU A 37 0.32 -8.08 -5.04
C LEU A 37 0.05 -7.67 -3.58
N GLU A 38 -0.37 -8.59 -2.75
CA GLU A 38 -0.59 -8.36 -1.32
C GLU A 38 0.65 -7.79 -0.63
N GLN A 39 1.82 -8.39 -0.86
CA GLN A 39 3.09 -7.92 -0.31
C GLN A 39 3.43 -6.51 -0.78
N LEU A 40 3.12 -6.18 -2.03
CA LEU A 40 3.37 -4.86 -2.59
C LEU A 40 2.42 -3.81 -1.97
N LEU A 41 1.14 -4.14 -1.81
CA LEU A 41 0.12 -3.25 -1.26
C LEU A 41 0.29 -3.01 0.24
N LEU A 42 0.71 -4.02 0.99
CA LEU A 42 0.87 -3.97 2.44
C LEU A 42 2.27 -3.54 2.90
N GLN A 43 3.12 -3.05 2.00
CA GLN A 43 4.37 -2.44 2.43
C GLN A 43 4.10 -1.30 3.40
N PRO A 44 4.87 -1.21 4.51
CA PRO A 44 4.70 -0.14 5.48
C PRO A 44 4.87 1.24 4.85
N PRO A 45 3.96 2.18 5.12
CA PRO A 45 4.11 3.55 4.68
C PRO A 45 5.29 4.23 5.37
N ILE A 46 5.99 5.10 4.66
CA ILE A 46 7.04 5.96 5.21
C ILE A 46 6.50 7.37 5.29
N THR A 47 6.14 7.80 6.49
CA THR A 47 5.47 9.06 6.75
C THR A 47 6.40 10.14 7.30
N GLY A 48 5.97 11.40 7.24
CA GLY A 48 6.67 12.53 7.86
C GLY A 48 7.83 13.11 7.04
N HIS A 49 8.06 12.63 5.82
CA HIS A 49 9.14 13.10 4.95
C HIS A 49 8.62 13.97 3.80
N VAL A 50 9.42 14.97 3.42
CA VAL A 50 9.36 15.55 2.08
C VAL A 50 10.13 14.62 1.16
N VAL A 51 9.46 14.07 0.15
CA VAL A 51 9.99 13.03 -0.73
C VAL A 51 10.25 13.59 -2.11
N LEU A 52 11.42 13.30 -2.66
CA LEU A 52 11.73 13.51 -4.07
C LEU A 52 11.44 12.22 -4.84
N GLY A 53 10.39 12.22 -5.65
CA GLY A 53 10.12 11.15 -6.61
C GLY A 53 11.03 11.30 -7.83
N TRP A 54 11.61 10.21 -8.27
CA TRP A 54 12.55 10.16 -9.39
C TRP A 54 12.15 9.04 -10.35
N ASP A 55 11.66 9.45 -11.51
CA ASP A 55 11.35 8.55 -12.62
C ASP A 55 12.58 8.51 -13.56
N PRO A 56 13.40 7.43 -13.50
CA PRO A 56 14.65 7.36 -14.23
C PRO A 56 14.42 7.11 -15.71
N ALA A 57 15.20 7.79 -16.55
CA ALA A 57 15.20 7.58 -17.99
C ALA A 57 16.54 7.97 -18.60
N PHE A 58 16.82 7.44 -19.77
CA PHE A 58 18.02 7.84 -20.54
C PHE A 58 17.75 9.11 -21.36
N ARG A 59 17.35 8.95 -22.60
CA ARG A 59 17.26 10.04 -23.59
C ARG A 59 16.31 11.16 -23.20
N THR A 60 15.16 10.84 -22.63
CA THR A 60 14.11 11.82 -22.33
C THR A 60 14.33 12.59 -21.03
N GLY A 61 15.40 12.28 -20.31
CA GLY A 61 15.71 12.85 -19.01
C GLY A 61 14.93 12.24 -17.87
N CYS A 62 15.50 12.30 -16.68
CA CYS A 62 14.87 11.86 -15.44
C CYS A 62 13.87 12.91 -14.95
N LYS A 63 12.63 12.50 -14.69
CA LYS A 63 11.57 13.38 -14.19
C LYS A 63 11.58 13.35 -12.68
N LEU A 64 11.50 14.52 -12.07
CA LEU A 64 11.52 14.70 -10.63
C LEU A 64 10.24 15.37 -10.15
N ALA A 65 9.73 14.94 -9.02
CA ALA A 65 8.63 15.60 -8.32
C ALA A 65 8.93 15.68 -6.83
N VAL A 66 8.81 16.86 -6.25
CA VAL A 66 8.91 17.08 -4.81
C VAL A 66 7.52 17.02 -4.21
N VAL A 67 7.34 16.15 -3.23
CA VAL A 67 6.05 15.88 -2.61
C VAL A 67 6.16 16.10 -1.09
N ASP A 68 5.27 16.89 -0.52
CA ASP A 68 5.24 17.13 0.91
C ASP A 68 4.71 15.91 1.70
N PRO A 69 4.79 15.89 3.03
CA PRO A 69 4.32 14.75 3.84
C PRO A 69 2.84 14.40 3.67
N THR A 70 2.02 15.32 3.13
CA THR A 70 0.59 15.07 2.86
C THR A 70 0.30 14.51 1.46
N GLY A 71 1.32 14.37 0.63
CA GLY A 71 1.20 13.91 -0.74
C GLY A 71 0.99 15.03 -1.78
N LYS A 72 1.05 16.31 -1.36
CA LYS A 72 0.93 17.45 -2.25
C LYS A 72 2.22 17.66 -3.04
N VAL A 73 2.12 17.82 -4.36
CA VAL A 73 3.27 18.14 -5.21
C VAL A 73 3.64 19.61 -5.04
N LEU A 74 4.88 19.86 -4.63
CA LEU A 74 5.42 21.21 -4.42
C LEU A 74 6.18 21.75 -5.64
N ASP A 75 6.87 20.87 -6.36
CA ASP A 75 7.68 21.24 -7.52
C ASP A 75 7.92 20.02 -8.44
N THR A 76 8.19 20.29 -9.70
CA THR A 76 8.59 19.30 -10.68
C THR A 76 9.69 19.84 -11.57
N THR A 77 10.61 18.99 -12.01
CA THR A 77 11.66 19.35 -12.95
C THR A 77 12.16 18.12 -13.72
N VAL A 78 12.99 18.37 -14.72
CA VAL A 78 13.67 17.32 -15.49
C VAL A 78 15.17 17.56 -15.42
N ILE A 79 15.92 16.48 -15.19
CA ILE A 79 17.39 16.49 -15.20
C ILE A 79 17.90 15.45 -16.19
N TYR A 80 19.13 15.63 -16.67
CA TYR A 80 19.73 14.81 -17.71
C TYR A 80 21.09 14.21 -17.27
N PRO A 81 21.14 13.50 -16.14
CA PRO A 81 22.41 12.97 -15.62
C PRO A 81 22.90 11.73 -16.37
N THR A 82 22.03 11.10 -17.15
CA THR A 82 22.26 9.82 -17.82
C THR A 82 22.56 10.00 -19.31
N ALA A 83 23.03 8.93 -19.96
CA ALA A 83 23.29 8.95 -21.40
C ALA A 83 22.00 9.32 -22.20
N PRO A 84 22.11 10.00 -23.34
CA PRO A 84 23.36 10.45 -23.99
C PRO A 84 23.90 11.81 -23.48
N GLN A 85 23.10 12.58 -22.71
CA GLN A 85 23.46 13.95 -22.32
C GLN A 85 24.56 13.98 -21.25
N ASN A 86 24.56 13.06 -20.31
CA ASN A 86 25.52 12.93 -19.20
C ASN A 86 25.84 14.24 -18.46
N LYS A 87 24.81 15.09 -18.24
CA LYS A 87 24.92 16.37 -17.53
C LYS A 87 24.89 16.17 -16.01
N VAL A 88 25.85 15.44 -15.48
CA VAL A 88 25.87 15.01 -14.07
C VAL A 88 26.02 16.18 -13.12
N GLU A 89 26.95 17.12 -13.37
CA GLU A 89 27.18 18.26 -12.48
C GLU A 89 25.99 19.26 -12.46
N GLU A 90 25.38 19.49 -13.63
CA GLU A 90 24.16 20.29 -13.73
C GLU A 90 23.00 19.65 -12.93
N ALA A 91 22.85 18.32 -13.06
CA ALA A 91 21.84 17.56 -12.31
C ALA A 91 22.09 17.63 -10.81
N LYS A 92 23.32 17.44 -10.33
CA LYS A 92 23.67 17.58 -8.92
C LYS A 92 23.35 18.97 -8.36
N THR A 93 23.63 20.01 -9.15
CA THR A 93 23.32 21.40 -8.75
C THR A 93 21.81 21.59 -8.56
N VAL A 94 20.99 21.10 -9.49
CA VAL A 94 19.52 21.14 -9.36
C VAL A 94 19.05 20.35 -8.14
N LEU A 95 19.56 19.16 -7.93
CA LEU A 95 19.19 18.29 -6.80
C LEU A 95 19.51 18.94 -5.45
N LYS A 96 20.72 19.47 -5.28
CA LYS A 96 21.13 20.16 -4.06
C LYS A 96 20.25 21.39 -3.77
N LYS A 97 19.88 22.13 -4.80
CA LYS A 97 18.99 23.27 -4.68
C LYS A 97 17.58 22.86 -4.25
N LEU A 98 17.03 21.78 -4.80
CA LEU A 98 15.73 21.24 -4.40
C LEU A 98 15.74 20.74 -2.96
N ILE A 99 16.78 19.98 -2.58
CA ILE A 99 16.96 19.47 -1.22
C ILE A 99 16.98 20.60 -0.21
N SER A 100 17.75 21.64 -0.47
CA SER A 100 17.87 22.81 0.41
C SER A 100 16.55 23.60 0.47
N LYS A 101 15.90 23.85 -0.66
CA LYS A 101 14.68 24.65 -0.75
C LYS A 101 13.49 24.01 -0.06
N TYR A 102 13.30 22.71 -0.22
CA TYR A 102 12.12 21.99 0.28
C TYR A 102 12.40 21.10 1.50
N HIS A 103 13.62 21.11 2.00
CA HIS A 103 14.04 20.25 3.11
C HIS A 103 13.77 18.75 2.85
N ILE A 104 14.12 18.31 1.65
CA ILE A 104 13.96 16.92 1.24
C ILE A 104 14.84 16.03 2.11
N THR A 105 14.27 14.96 2.66
CA THR A 105 14.97 13.99 3.52
C THR A 105 14.99 12.59 2.94
N LEU A 106 14.18 12.34 1.88
CA LEU A 106 14.03 11.02 1.30
C LEU A 106 13.84 11.12 -0.22
N ILE A 107 14.53 10.24 -0.95
CA ILE A 107 14.43 10.11 -2.40
C ILE A 107 13.79 8.77 -2.71
N SER A 108 12.74 8.76 -3.50
CA SER A 108 12.09 7.57 -4.05
C SER A 108 12.52 7.40 -5.49
N LEU A 109 13.44 6.47 -5.73
CA LEU A 109 13.96 6.19 -7.08
C LEU A 109 13.21 5.01 -7.69
N GLY A 110 12.56 5.23 -8.83
CA GLY A 110 11.95 4.15 -9.60
C GLY A 110 12.96 3.09 -10.05
N ASN A 111 12.55 1.83 -10.10
CA ASN A 111 13.43 0.70 -10.44
C ASN A 111 13.46 0.38 -11.95
N GLY A 112 13.00 1.27 -12.79
CA GLY A 112 12.95 1.07 -14.24
C GLY A 112 14.27 1.31 -14.96
N THR A 113 14.14 1.64 -16.24
CA THR A 113 15.29 1.93 -17.11
C THR A 113 16.13 3.08 -16.56
N ALA A 114 17.46 2.96 -16.59
CA ALA A 114 18.41 3.94 -16.05
C ALA A 114 18.41 4.09 -14.51
N SER A 115 17.81 3.18 -13.79
CA SER A 115 17.76 3.21 -12.32
C SER A 115 19.17 3.11 -11.69
N ARG A 116 20.04 2.24 -12.21
CA ARG A 116 21.41 2.07 -11.70
C ARG A 116 22.27 3.31 -11.88
N GLU A 117 22.20 3.90 -13.06
CA GLU A 117 22.92 5.13 -13.39
C GLU A 117 22.42 6.30 -12.53
N SER A 118 21.11 6.38 -12.33
CA SER A 118 20.50 7.37 -11.45
C SER A 118 20.90 7.16 -9.99
N GLU A 119 20.93 5.93 -9.51
CA GLU A 119 21.37 5.59 -8.16
C GLU A 119 22.81 6.05 -7.90
N GLN A 120 23.72 5.84 -8.86
CA GLN A 120 25.10 6.31 -8.75
C GLN A 120 25.18 7.83 -8.61
N VAL A 121 24.40 8.56 -9.39
CA VAL A 121 24.31 10.04 -9.29
C VAL A 121 23.78 10.47 -7.91
N ILE A 122 22.76 9.79 -7.41
CA ILE A 122 22.23 10.07 -6.07
C ILE A 122 23.30 9.87 -5.00
N VAL A 123 23.97 8.74 -5.00
CA VAL A 123 24.99 8.43 -3.99
C VAL A 123 26.14 9.44 -4.01
N ASP A 124 26.64 9.76 -5.20
CA ASP A 124 27.70 10.76 -5.34
C ASP A 124 27.27 12.15 -4.88
N MET A 125 26.06 12.54 -5.20
CA MET A 125 25.48 13.81 -4.75
C MET A 125 25.27 13.83 -3.22
N LEU A 126 24.83 12.74 -2.61
CA LEU A 126 24.60 12.69 -1.17
C LEU A 126 25.86 12.88 -0.34
N LYS A 127 27.04 12.53 -0.87
CA LYS A 127 28.34 12.80 -0.24
C LYS A 127 28.65 14.29 -0.11
N GLU A 128 28.02 15.11 -0.93
CA GLU A 128 28.24 16.57 -1.02
C GLU A 128 27.14 17.37 -0.28
N VAL A 129 26.10 16.70 0.25
CA VAL A 129 24.99 17.34 0.97
C VAL A 129 25.23 17.31 2.47
N PRO A 130 25.13 18.47 3.17
CA PRO A 130 25.41 18.56 4.62
C PRO A 130 24.30 17.97 5.49
N THR A 131 23.07 17.84 4.97
CA THR A 131 21.92 17.32 5.69
C THR A 131 21.78 15.82 5.47
N LYS A 132 21.09 15.12 6.39
CA LYS A 132 20.79 13.70 6.24
C LYS A 132 19.69 13.51 5.20
N VAL A 133 20.05 12.93 4.06
CA VAL A 133 19.12 12.49 3.01
C VAL A 133 19.39 11.03 2.69
N GLN A 134 18.33 10.24 2.62
CA GLN A 134 18.41 8.83 2.27
C GLN A 134 17.59 8.56 1.01
N TYR A 135 17.77 7.40 0.39
CA TYR A 135 17.00 6.99 -0.77
C TYR A 135 16.49 5.55 -0.64
N VAL A 136 15.45 5.24 -1.37
CA VAL A 136 14.86 3.91 -1.50
C VAL A 136 14.62 3.63 -2.98
N ILE A 137 14.92 2.42 -3.39
CA ILE A 137 14.50 1.93 -4.71
C ILE A 137 13.04 1.51 -4.62
N THR A 138 12.21 2.17 -5.40
CA THR A 138 10.76 1.99 -5.40
C THR A 138 10.30 1.22 -6.63
N ASN A 139 9.43 0.24 -6.44
CA ASN A 139 8.81 -0.46 -7.56
C ASN A 139 7.89 0.50 -8.32
N GLU A 140 8.20 0.77 -9.58
CA GLU A 140 7.43 1.69 -10.44
C GLU A 140 6.37 0.99 -11.31
N ALA A 141 6.12 -0.31 -11.09
CA ALA A 141 5.15 -1.06 -11.89
C ALA A 141 3.80 -0.33 -11.98
N GLY A 142 3.28 -0.22 -13.18
CA GLY A 142 2.01 0.47 -13.47
C GLY A 142 2.06 2.00 -13.40
N ALA A 143 3.19 2.64 -13.09
CA ALA A 143 3.28 4.11 -13.04
C ALA A 143 2.99 4.75 -14.38
N SER A 144 3.43 4.16 -15.48
CA SER A 144 3.14 4.61 -16.85
C SER A 144 1.64 4.49 -17.18
N VAL A 145 0.99 3.43 -16.72
CA VAL A 145 -0.46 3.23 -16.91
C VAL A 145 -1.25 4.29 -16.12
N TYR A 146 -0.87 4.51 -14.86
CA TYR A 146 -1.48 5.57 -14.05
C TYR A 146 -1.31 6.95 -14.69
N SER A 147 -0.09 7.32 -15.07
CA SER A 147 0.22 8.66 -15.61
C SER A 147 -0.55 9.00 -16.88
N ALA A 148 -0.89 8.01 -17.70
CA ALA A 148 -1.69 8.14 -18.90
C ALA A 148 -3.21 8.00 -18.65
N SER A 149 -3.63 7.70 -17.43
CA SER A 149 -5.04 7.46 -17.11
C SER A 149 -5.86 8.74 -17.03
N LYS A 150 -7.18 8.57 -17.19
CA LYS A 150 -8.14 9.66 -16.97
C LYS A 150 -8.05 10.19 -15.54
N LEU A 151 -7.90 9.30 -14.55
CA LEU A 151 -7.76 9.68 -13.15
C LEU A 151 -6.56 10.59 -12.92
N ALA A 152 -5.40 10.25 -13.47
CA ALA A 152 -4.20 11.09 -13.36
C ALA A 152 -4.36 12.44 -14.06
N THR A 153 -5.10 12.48 -15.17
CA THR A 153 -5.42 13.72 -15.87
C THR A 153 -6.35 14.62 -15.04
N GLU A 154 -7.32 14.03 -14.36
CA GLU A 154 -8.22 14.77 -13.44
C GLU A 154 -7.47 15.26 -12.19
N GLU A 155 -6.56 14.46 -11.66
CA GLU A 155 -5.74 14.77 -10.48
C GLU A 155 -4.71 15.89 -10.78
N PHE A 156 -4.08 15.81 -11.95
CA PHE A 156 -3.03 16.72 -12.39
C PHE A 156 -3.24 17.20 -13.82
N PRO A 157 -4.25 18.05 -14.07
CA PRO A 157 -4.60 18.47 -15.43
C PRO A 157 -3.49 19.27 -16.13
N ASN A 158 -2.63 19.93 -15.36
CA ASN A 158 -1.55 20.78 -15.88
C ASN A 158 -0.18 20.09 -15.98
N PHE A 159 -0.10 18.80 -15.59
CA PHE A 159 1.12 18.01 -15.65
C PHE A 159 1.12 17.12 -16.88
N ASP A 160 2.30 16.87 -17.44
CA ASP A 160 2.51 15.82 -18.41
C ASP A 160 2.62 14.45 -17.76
N VAL A 161 2.71 13.40 -18.58
CA VAL A 161 2.80 12.01 -18.08
C VAL A 161 4.06 11.77 -17.24
N GLY A 162 5.17 12.41 -17.55
CA GLY A 162 6.42 12.28 -16.80
C GLY A 162 6.33 12.90 -15.41
N GLN A 163 5.73 14.07 -15.29
CA GLN A 163 5.50 14.73 -14.01
C GLN A 163 4.55 13.91 -13.12
N ARG A 164 3.49 13.36 -13.70
CA ARG A 164 2.53 12.48 -13.00
C ARG A 164 3.19 11.20 -12.52
N SER A 165 4.06 10.61 -13.35
CA SER A 165 4.80 9.39 -12.99
C SER A 165 5.75 9.63 -11.82
N ALA A 166 6.53 10.70 -11.84
CA ALA A 166 7.43 11.06 -10.76
C ALA A 166 6.68 11.34 -9.44
N ALA A 167 5.55 12.03 -9.50
CA ALA A 167 4.69 12.25 -8.34
C ALA A 167 4.14 10.93 -7.77
N SER A 168 3.72 10.01 -8.63
CA SER A 168 3.26 8.68 -8.23
C SER A 168 4.36 7.88 -7.52
N ILE A 169 5.58 7.90 -8.05
CA ILE A 169 6.73 7.21 -7.46
C ILE A 169 7.04 7.75 -6.04
N ALA A 170 6.94 9.06 -5.84
CA ALA A 170 7.09 9.66 -4.51
C ALA A 170 5.99 9.20 -3.54
N ARG A 171 4.74 9.27 -3.97
CA ARG A 171 3.57 8.91 -3.16
C ARG A 171 3.51 7.41 -2.81
N ARG A 172 4.02 6.53 -3.67
CA ARG A 172 4.13 5.09 -3.39
C ARG A 172 4.99 4.79 -2.17
N LEU A 173 6.00 5.63 -1.91
CA LEU A 173 6.83 5.48 -0.74
C LEU A 173 6.11 5.97 0.52
N GLN A 174 5.33 7.02 0.39
CA GLN A 174 4.55 7.58 1.50
C GLN A 174 3.43 6.65 1.96
N ASP A 175 2.65 6.13 1.02
CA ASP A 175 1.61 5.13 1.27
C ASP A 175 1.39 4.27 0.02
N PRO A 176 1.99 3.07 -0.05
CA PRO A 176 1.88 2.20 -1.22
C PRO A 176 0.44 1.81 -1.55
N LEU A 177 -0.35 1.45 -0.55
CA LEU A 177 -1.74 1.05 -0.75
C LEU A 177 -2.58 2.18 -1.34
N ALA A 178 -2.52 3.36 -0.74
CA ALA A 178 -3.30 4.52 -1.17
C ALA A 178 -3.00 4.94 -2.62
N GLU A 179 -1.76 4.77 -3.07
CA GLU A 179 -1.36 5.11 -4.44
C GLU A 179 -1.65 3.97 -5.43
N LEU A 180 -1.36 2.73 -5.09
CA LEU A 180 -1.50 1.59 -5.99
C LEU A 180 -2.96 1.23 -6.31
N VAL A 181 -3.91 1.55 -5.44
CA VAL A 181 -5.35 1.36 -5.71
C VAL A 181 -5.87 2.19 -6.88
N LYS A 182 -5.13 3.21 -7.32
CA LYS A 182 -5.44 4.02 -8.51
C LYS A 182 -5.19 3.30 -9.83
N ILE A 183 -4.50 2.17 -9.79
CA ILE A 183 -4.07 1.39 -10.95
C ILE A 183 -4.89 0.11 -11.03
N ASP A 184 -5.30 -0.27 -12.24
CA ASP A 184 -5.88 -1.61 -12.46
C ASP A 184 -4.86 -2.66 -11.98
N PRO A 185 -5.24 -3.56 -11.05
CA PRO A 185 -4.31 -4.56 -10.51
C PRO A 185 -3.63 -5.42 -11.59
N LYS A 186 -4.30 -5.65 -12.72
CA LYS A 186 -3.71 -6.36 -13.86
C LYS A 186 -2.57 -5.60 -14.55
N ALA A 187 -2.52 -4.29 -14.40
CA ALA A 187 -1.45 -3.45 -14.93
C ALA A 187 -0.22 -3.40 -14.00
N ILE A 188 -0.34 -3.90 -12.79
CA ILE A 188 0.78 -4.08 -11.87
C ILE A 188 1.45 -5.42 -12.20
N GLY A 189 2.72 -5.39 -12.60
CA GLY A 189 3.48 -6.59 -12.95
C GLY A 189 3.84 -7.40 -11.71
N VAL A 190 3.01 -8.36 -11.34
CA VAL A 190 3.19 -9.22 -10.15
C VAL A 190 3.57 -10.67 -10.49
N GLY A 191 3.69 -10.99 -11.78
CA GLY A 191 4.08 -12.33 -12.23
C GLY A 191 4.47 -12.39 -13.70
N GLN A 192 5.22 -13.43 -14.05
CA GLN A 192 5.58 -13.71 -15.44
C GLN A 192 4.38 -14.29 -16.19
N TYR A 193 4.29 -13.99 -17.49
CA TYR A 193 3.22 -14.49 -18.38
C TYR A 193 1.80 -14.14 -17.92
N GLN A 194 1.66 -13.06 -17.16
CA GLN A 194 0.39 -12.58 -16.63
C GLN A 194 -0.64 -12.32 -17.74
N HIS A 195 -0.18 -11.86 -18.91
CA HIS A 195 -1.00 -11.59 -20.11
C HIS A 195 -1.53 -12.87 -20.79
N ASP A 196 -0.92 -14.02 -20.55
CA ASP A 196 -1.36 -15.32 -21.10
C ASP A 196 -2.47 -15.97 -20.29
N MET A 197 -2.75 -15.46 -19.08
CA MET A 197 -3.79 -15.96 -18.20
C MET A 197 -5.19 -15.56 -18.67
N ASN A 198 -6.21 -16.29 -18.21
CA ASN A 198 -7.59 -15.85 -18.34
C ASN A 198 -7.79 -14.50 -17.64
N GLN A 199 -7.95 -13.43 -18.41
CA GLN A 199 -7.96 -12.05 -17.91
C GLN A 199 -9.14 -11.76 -16.99
N LYS A 200 -10.26 -12.43 -17.14
CA LYS A 200 -11.42 -12.28 -16.25
C LYS A 200 -11.11 -12.86 -14.88
N ARG A 201 -10.63 -14.11 -14.82
CA ARG A 201 -10.26 -14.76 -13.55
C ARG A 201 -9.13 -14.03 -12.84
N LEU A 202 -8.13 -13.59 -13.60
CA LEU A 202 -7.02 -12.79 -13.06
C LEU A 202 -7.53 -11.47 -12.45
N GLY A 203 -8.37 -10.74 -13.17
CA GLY A 203 -8.94 -9.47 -12.70
C GLY A 203 -9.80 -9.64 -11.45
N GLU A 204 -10.63 -10.66 -11.39
CA GLU A 204 -11.46 -10.97 -10.20
C GLU A 204 -10.58 -11.33 -9.00
N ALA A 205 -9.58 -12.19 -9.19
CA ALA A 205 -8.68 -12.61 -8.12
C ALA A 205 -7.82 -11.46 -7.58
N LEU A 206 -7.20 -10.68 -8.45
CA LEU A 206 -6.36 -9.54 -8.04
C LEU A 206 -7.22 -8.40 -7.44
N GLY A 207 -8.41 -8.16 -7.98
CA GLY A 207 -9.37 -7.21 -7.39
C GLY A 207 -9.77 -7.60 -5.97
N GLY A 208 -10.02 -8.88 -5.72
CA GLY A 208 -10.29 -9.43 -4.39
C GLY A 208 -9.12 -9.24 -3.42
N VAL A 209 -7.89 -9.38 -3.89
CA VAL A 209 -6.69 -9.10 -3.07
C VAL A 209 -6.63 -7.64 -2.66
N VAL A 210 -6.85 -6.71 -3.58
CA VAL A 210 -6.89 -5.26 -3.27
C VAL A 210 -7.96 -4.96 -2.25
N GLU A 211 -9.17 -5.46 -2.44
CA GLU A 211 -10.29 -5.28 -1.51
C GLU A 211 -9.95 -5.80 -0.11
N ASN A 212 -9.40 -7.00 -0.01
CA ASN A 212 -8.98 -7.56 1.26
C ASN A 212 -7.91 -6.70 1.96
N CYS A 213 -6.90 -6.24 1.23
CA CYS A 213 -5.86 -5.37 1.76
C CYS A 213 -6.44 -4.05 2.30
N VAL A 214 -7.29 -3.39 1.52
CA VAL A 214 -7.92 -2.12 1.92
C VAL A 214 -8.75 -2.29 3.19
N ASN A 215 -9.59 -3.31 3.25
CA ASN A 215 -10.45 -3.55 4.41
C ASN A 215 -9.66 -4.02 5.65
N SER A 216 -8.54 -4.71 5.48
CA SER A 216 -7.68 -5.12 6.59
C SER A 216 -6.91 -3.97 7.23
N VAL A 217 -6.49 -3.01 6.43
CA VAL A 217 -5.77 -1.81 6.90
C VAL A 217 -6.70 -0.79 7.52
N ALA A 218 -7.94 -0.77 7.09
CA ALA A 218 -8.92 0.29 7.35
C ALA A 218 -8.59 1.62 6.65
N VAL A 219 -9.57 2.46 6.49
CA VAL A 219 -9.49 3.66 5.66
C VAL A 219 -9.90 4.89 6.47
N ASP A 220 -9.08 5.93 6.45
CA ASP A 220 -9.44 7.23 7.03
C ASP A 220 -10.49 7.92 6.16
N LEU A 221 -11.66 8.15 6.74
CA LEU A 221 -12.82 8.73 6.04
C LEU A 221 -12.57 10.18 5.58
N ASN A 222 -11.73 10.91 6.29
CA ASN A 222 -11.48 12.33 6.03
C ASN A 222 -10.34 12.60 5.05
N THR A 223 -9.46 11.62 4.79
CA THR A 223 -8.29 11.79 3.92
C THR A 223 -8.30 10.89 2.69
N ALA A 224 -9.09 9.82 2.69
CA ALA A 224 -9.10 8.84 1.62
C ALA A 224 -9.53 9.42 0.27
N SER A 225 -8.89 8.94 -0.80
CA SER A 225 -9.29 9.21 -2.18
C SER A 225 -10.56 8.44 -2.57
N PRO A 226 -11.26 8.87 -3.62
CA PRO A 226 -12.39 8.09 -4.15
C PRO A 226 -11.98 6.67 -4.57
N SER A 227 -10.78 6.50 -5.12
CA SER A 227 -10.25 5.20 -5.52
C SER A 227 -10.09 4.25 -4.34
N LEU A 228 -9.52 4.73 -3.23
CA LEU A 228 -9.35 3.95 -2.01
C LEU A 228 -10.71 3.58 -1.39
N LEU A 229 -11.61 4.54 -1.26
CA LEU A 229 -12.96 4.33 -0.73
C LEU A 229 -13.76 3.32 -1.55
N SER A 230 -13.59 3.26 -2.86
CA SER A 230 -14.34 2.33 -3.72
C SER A 230 -14.04 0.86 -3.47
N TYR A 231 -12.93 0.54 -2.79
CA TYR A 231 -12.58 -0.83 -2.36
C TYR A 231 -13.10 -1.18 -0.96
N VAL A 232 -13.64 -0.22 -0.23
CA VAL A 232 -14.26 -0.50 1.08
C VAL A 232 -15.56 -1.27 0.87
N ALA A 233 -15.77 -2.32 1.68
CA ALA A 233 -16.98 -3.13 1.61
C ALA A 233 -18.25 -2.26 1.69
N GLY A 234 -19.19 -2.49 0.79
CA GLY A 234 -20.44 -1.73 0.71
C GLY A 234 -20.36 -0.37 0.00
N ILE A 235 -19.18 0.07 -0.43
CA ILE A 235 -18.98 1.33 -1.13
C ILE A 235 -18.64 1.06 -2.61
N ASN A 236 -19.47 1.54 -3.51
CA ASN A 236 -19.20 1.53 -4.95
C ASN A 236 -18.60 2.86 -5.43
N LYS A 237 -18.24 2.94 -6.71
CA LYS A 237 -17.64 4.16 -7.30
C LYS A 237 -18.50 5.40 -7.16
N THR A 238 -19.83 5.27 -7.25
CA THR A 238 -20.76 6.41 -7.12
C THR A 238 -20.80 6.89 -5.68
N VAL A 239 -20.94 5.98 -4.73
CA VAL A 239 -20.97 6.31 -3.29
C VAL A 239 -19.63 6.90 -2.85
N SER A 240 -18.50 6.38 -3.33
CA SER A 240 -17.18 6.93 -3.00
C SER A 240 -17.03 8.39 -3.43
N LYS A 241 -17.49 8.75 -4.62
CA LYS A 241 -17.52 10.14 -5.09
C LYS A 241 -18.48 11.01 -4.25
N ASN A 242 -19.63 10.48 -3.88
CA ASN A 242 -20.59 11.19 -3.04
C ASN A 242 -20.04 11.46 -1.64
N ILE A 243 -19.24 10.56 -1.08
CA ILE A 243 -18.54 10.78 0.20
C ILE A 243 -17.58 11.96 0.08
N ILE A 244 -16.80 12.03 -0.98
CA ILE A 244 -15.87 13.14 -1.22
C ILE A 244 -16.62 14.46 -1.37
N THR A 245 -17.67 14.49 -2.19
CA THR A 245 -18.50 15.68 -2.37
C THR A 245 -19.11 16.16 -1.05
N TYR A 246 -19.66 15.24 -0.26
CA TYR A 246 -20.20 15.57 1.06
C TYR A 246 -19.14 16.19 1.98
N ARG A 247 -17.94 15.61 2.00
CA ARG A 247 -16.80 16.10 2.78
C ARG A 247 -16.36 17.51 2.36
N GLU A 248 -16.33 17.77 1.05
CA GLU A 248 -15.99 19.08 0.51
C GLU A 248 -17.03 20.16 0.82
N GLU A 249 -18.31 19.80 0.80
CA GLU A 249 -19.42 20.72 1.04
C GLU A 249 -19.69 20.97 2.54
N ASN A 250 -19.50 19.97 3.39
CA ASN A 250 -19.91 20.00 4.80
C ASN A 250 -18.72 19.97 5.77
N GLY A 251 -17.49 19.89 5.29
CA GLY A 251 -16.30 19.72 6.11
C GLY A 251 -16.06 18.26 6.51
N LYS A 252 -15.10 18.05 7.38
CA LYS A 252 -14.72 16.70 7.82
C LYS A 252 -15.88 15.98 8.51
N PHE A 253 -15.90 14.67 8.37
CA PHE A 253 -16.79 13.80 9.17
C PHE A 253 -16.33 13.80 10.63
N ASN A 254 -17.26 14.04 11.56
CA ASN A 254 -17.00 13.96 13.00
C ASN A 254 -17.50 12.65 13.61
N THR A 255 -18.44 11.97 12.96
CA THR A 255 -18.98 10.68 13.37
C THR A 255 -19.20 9.77 12.18
N ARG A 256 -19.13 8.46 12.38
CA ARG A 256 -19.53 7.47 11.37
C ARG A 256 -21.00 7.60 10.96
N LYS A 257 -21.88 8.01 11.86
CA LYS A 257 -23.31 8.20 11.57
C LYS A 257 -23.59 9.24 10.50
N GLU A 258 -22.69 10.23 10.32
CA GLU A 258 -22.83 11.21 9.25
C GLU A 258 -22.79 10.60 7.85
N LEU A 259 -22.25 9.39 7.70
CA LEU A 259 -22.29 8.64 6.44
C LEU A 259 -23.72 8.41 5.94
N LEU A 260 -24.69 8.29 6.84
CA LEU A 260 -26.12 8.15 6.48
C LEU A 260 -26.71 9.39 5.79
N LYS A 261 -26.01 10.53 5.85
CA LYS A 261 -26.38 11.76 5.13
C LYS A 261 -25.81 11.80 3.71
N VAL A 262 -24.92 10.90 3.37
CA VAL A 262 -24.30 10.83 2.04
C VAL A 262 -25.31 10.27 1.03
N PRO A 263 -25.55 10.95 -0.12
CA PRO A 263 -26.46 10.47 -1.14
C PRO A 263 -26.10 9.05 -1.63
N LYS A 264 -27.11 8.21 -1.79
CA LYS A 264 -27.02 6.79 -2.20
C LYS A 264 -26.29 5.85 -1.23
N LEU A 265 -25.87 6.34 -0.06
CA LEU A 265 -25.35 5.49 1.01
C LEU A 265 -26.51 5.21 1.97
N GLY A 266 -27.18 4.07 1.77
CA GLY A 266 -28.31 3.66 2.62
C GLY A 266 -27.85 2.88 3.86
N ALA A 267 -28.82 2.47 4.67
CA ALA A 267 -28.59 1.74 5.92
C ALA A 267 -27.77 0.45 5.71
N LYS A 268 -28.05 -0.31 4.65
CA LYS A 268 -27.33 -1.54 4.32
C LYS A 268 -25.85 -1.29 3.98
N ALA A 269 -25.57 -0.26 3.18
CA ALA A 269 -24.21 0.13 2.86
C ALA A 269 -23.45 0.62 4.10
N PHE A 270 -24.12 1.38 4.96
CA PHE A 270 -23.57 1.82 6.24
C PHE A 270 -23.19 0.64 7.14
N GLU A 271 -24.09 -0.33 7.29
CA GLU A 271 -23.83 -1.55 8.04
C GLU A 271 -22.58 -2.31 7.53
N GLN A 272 -22.40 -2.37 6.21
CA GLN A 272 -21.26 -3.03 5.59
C GLN A 272 -19.93 -2.26 5.73
N CYS A 273 -19.95 -0.95 5.58
CA CYS A 273 -18.73 -0.14 5.50
C CYS A 273 -18.23 0.43 6.83
N ALA A 274 -19.10 0.65 7.80
CA ALA A 274 -18.79 1.44 8.98
C ALA A 274 -17.59 0.91 9.78
N GLY A 275 -17.45 -0.42 9.91
CA GLY A 275 -16.35 -1.04 10.64
C GLY A 275 -14.96 -0.88 9.96
N PHE A 276 -14.92 -0.58 8.67
CA PHE A 276 -13.68 -0.43 7.89
C PHE A 276 -13.25 1.02 7.70
N LEU A 277 -14.08 1.97 8.11
CA LEU A 277 -13.79 3.40 8.04
C LEU A 277 -13.37 3.94 9.41
N ARG A 278 -12.42 4.85 9.42
CA ARG A 278 -11.86 5.45 10.65
C ARG A 278 -12.02 6.95 10.63
N ILE A 279 -12.25 7.52 11.81
CA ILE A 279 -12.23 8.96 12.06
C ILE A 279 -11.29 9.19 13.24
N THR A 280 -10.13 9.79 12.98
CA THR A 280 -9.05 9.94 13.97
C THR A 280 -9.42 10.95 15.08
N ASP A 281 -10.00 12.09 14.68
CA ASP A 281 -10.32 13.21 15.57
C ASP A 281 -11.83 13.45 15.60
N GLY A 282 -12.61 12.38 15.77
CA GLY A 282 -14.07 12.45 15.82
C GLY A 282 -14.64 12.64 17.23
N ASP A 283 -15.95 12.79 17.29
CA ASP A 283 -16.69 12.98 18.55
C ASP A 283 -16.76 11.71 19.40
N ASN A 284 -16.64 10.54 18.78
CA ASN A 284 -16.65 9.24 19.45
C ASN A 284 -15.34 8.49 19.18
N VAL A 285 -14.60 8.17 20.22
CA VAL A 285 -13.32 7.47 20.12
C VAL A 285 -13.45 6.08 19.46
N LEU A 286 -14.61 5.44 19.57
CA LEU A 286 -14.88 4.15 18.93
C LEU A 286 -14.95 4.25 17.40
N ASP A 287 -15.16 5.43 16.84
CA ASP A 287 -15.09 5.66 15.39
C ASP A 287 -13.65 5.53 14.82
N ASN A 288 -12.65 5.48 15.69
CA ASN A 288 -11.26 5.16 15.34
C ASN A 288 -10.86 3.71 15.70
N THR A 289 -11.82 2.82 15.76
CA THR A 289 -11.63 1.41 16.07
C THR A 289 -12.29 0.52 15.03
N SER A 290 -12.04 -0.77 15.07
CA SER A 290 -12.77 -1.76 14.27
C SER A 290 -14.13 -2.15 14.88
N VAL A 291 -14.48 -1.61 16.04
CA VAL A 291 -15.79 -1.85 16.66
C VAL A 291 -16.90 -1.33 15.75
N HIS A 292 -17.82 -2.21 15.38
CA HIS A 292 -18.96 -1.82 14.58
C HIS A 292 -19.96 -0.97 15.41
N PRO A 293 -20.62 0.05 14.83
CA PRO A 293 -21.59 0.90 15.55
C PRO A 293 -22.69 0.13 16.29
N GLU A 294 -23.11 -1.03 15.78
CA GLU A 294 -24.05 -1.93 16.48
C GLU A 294 -23.59 -2.37 17.85
N SER A 295 -22.29 -2.45 18.04
CA SER A 295 -21.65 -2.90 19.28
C SER A 295 -21.22 -1.76 20.20
N TYR A 296 -21.48 -0.52 19.85
CA TYR A 296 -21.05 0.64 20.66
C TYR A 296 -21.63 0.65 22.07
N LYS A 297 -22.88 0.26 22.22
CA LYS A 297 -23.50 0.16 23.54
C LYS A 297 -22.78 -0.87 24.41
N ALA A 298 -22.52 -2.06 23.87
CA ALA A 298 -21.80 -3.12 24.57
C ALA A 298 -20.35 -2.71 24.88
N ALA A 299 -19.67 -2.06 23.94
CA ALA A 299 -18.32 -1.55 24.15
C ALA A 299 -18.24 -0.50 25.25
N ALA A 300 -19.16 0.46 25.29
CA ALA A 300 -19.25 1.48 26.32
C ALA A 300 -19.54 0.88 27.70
N GLN A 301 -20.41 -0.10 27.79
CA GLN A 301 -20.72 -0.82 29.01
C GLN A 301 -19.54 -1.67 29.51
N LEU A 302 -18.79 -2.32 28.58
CA LEU A 302 -17.56 -3.06 28.90
C LEU A 302 -16.49 -2.13 29.52
N LEU A 303 -16.25 -0.98 28.89
CA LEU A 303 -15.28 0.00 29.41
C LEU A 303 -15.67 0.47 30.81
N LYS A 304 -16.93 0.80 31.02
CA LYS A 304 -17.45 1.21 32.33
C LYS A 304 -17.29 0.11 33.38
N HIS A 305 -17.62 -1.14 33.03
CA HIS A 305 -17.49 -2.30 33.91
C HIS A 305 -16.03 -2.52 34.33
N MET A 306 -15.11 -2.35 33.41
CA MET A 306 -13.66 -2.49 33.64
C MET A 306 -12.98 -1.29 34.27
N GLY A 307 -13.72 -0.18 34.49
CA GLY A 307 -13.21 1.04 35.11
C GLY A 307 -12.43 1.95 34.18
N TYR A 308 -12.64 1.86 32.88
CA TYR A 308 -12.03 2.75 31.87
C TYR A 308 -12.99 3.87 31.47
N THR A 309 -12.40 5.00 31.11
CA THR A 309 -13.09 6.15 30.51
C THR A 309 -12.83 6.21 28.99
N GLU A 310 -13.59 7.02 28.26
CA GLU A 310 -13.29 7.31 26.83
C GLU A 310 -11.91 7.95 26.68
N GLN A 311 -11.49 8.76 27.65
CA GLN A 311 -10.15 9.36 27.63
C GLN A 311 -9.04 8.32 27.75
N ASP A 312 -9.23 7.25 28.54
CA ASP A 312 -8.28 6.14 28.62
C ASP A 312 -8.11 5.45 27.25
N VAL A 313 -9.18 5.29 26.49
CA VAL A 313 -9.11 4.76 25.12
C VAL A 313 -8.39 5.75 24.21
N GLN A 314 -8.69 7.02 24.31
CA GLN A 314 -8.06 8.07 23.50
C GLN A 314 -6.55 8.12 23.75
N ASP A 315 -6.12 8.01 25.01
CA ASP A 315 -4.71 8.08 25.42
C ASP A 315 -3.96 6.74 25.23
N GLY A 316 -4.67 5.67 24.86
CA GLY A 316 -4.09 4.34 24.68
C GLY A 316 -3.71 3.62 25.98
N THR A 317 -4.25 4.06 27.13
CA THR A 317 -3.97 3.48 28.47
C THR A 317 -4.84 2.28 28.81
N VAL A 318 -5.29 1.53 27.81
CA VAL A 318 -6.18 0.36 27.93
C VAL A 318 -5.47 -0.96 27.63
N ALA A 319 -4.16 -0.98 27.57
CA ALA A 319 -3.37 -2.15 27.20
C ALA A 319 -3.61 -3.38 28.12
N ASP A 320 -3.95 -3.16 29.37
CA ASP A 320 -4.24 -4.18 30.36
C ASP A 320 -5.70 -4.68 30.34
N LEU A 321 -6.55 -4.16 29.44
CA LEU A 321 -7.95 -4.58 29.30
C LEU A 321 -8.08 -6.10 29.12
N LYS A 322 -7.27 -6.69 28.25
CA LYS A 322 -7.29 -8.15 27.99
C LYS A 322 -6.92 -8.96 29.25
N GLN A 323 -5.95 -8.49 30.02
CA GLN A 323 -5.55 -9.11 31.26
C GLN A 323 -6.64 -9.01 32.34
N ARG A 324 -7.27 -7.85 32.47
CA ARG A 324 -8.42 -7.65 33.37
C ARG A 324 -9.59 -8.53 33.00
N LEU A 325 -9.90 -8.62 31.70
CA LEU A 325 -10.97 -9.45 31.16
C LEU A 325 -10.73 -10.95 31.43
N SER A 326 -9.47 -11.40 31.40
CA SER A 326 -9.13 -12.80 31.68
C SER A 326 -9.41 -13.23 33.14
N LYS A 327 -9.57 -12.28 34.06
CA LYS A 327 -9.91 -12.52 35.47
C LYS A 327 -11.42 -12.59 35.72
N GLU A 328 -12.24 -12.23 34.71
CA GLU A 328 -13.69 -12.23 34.77
C GLU A 328 -14.27 -13.53 34.22
N ASN A 329 -15.52 -13.84 34.61
CA ASN A 329 -16.31 -14.82 33.91
C ASN A 329 -16.83 -14.23 32.59
N THR A 330 -16.08 -14.46 31.49
CA THR A 330 -16.38 -13.88 30.18
C THR A 330 -17.74 -14.27 29.62
N HIS A 331 -18.20 -15.51 29.92
CA HIS A 331 -19.51 -15.95 29.48
C HIS A 331 -20.63 -15.17 30.17
N LYS A 332 -20.57 -14.99 31.48
CA LYS A 332 -21.54 -14.22 32.25
C LYS A 332 -21.54 -12.75 31.85
N LEU A 333 -20.36 -12.16 31.70
CA LEU A 333 -20.21 -10.78 31.30
C LEU A 333 -20.79 -10.52 29.88
N ALA A 334 -20.55 -11.43 28.93
CA ALA A 334 -21.12 -11.36 27.59
C ALA A 334 -22.66 -11.41 27.63
N GLU A 335 -23.25 -12.29 28.45
CA GLU A 335 -24.70 -12.33 28.64
C GLU A 335 -25.25 -11.02 29.21
N GLU A 336 -24.59 -10.43 30.21
CA GLU A 336 -24.98 -9.15 30.82
C GLU A 336 -24.92 -8.01 29.80
N LEU A 337 -23.96 -8.04 28.87
CA LEU A 337 -23.81 -7.07 27.80
C LEU A 337 -24.72 -7.34 26.58
N GLY A 338 -25.41 -8.48 26.55
CA GLY A 338 -26.30 -8.86 25.45
C GLY A 338 -25.59 -9.24 24.16
N ILE A 339 -24.37 -9.78 24.26
CA ILE A 339 -23.51 -10.17 23.15
C ILE A 339 -22.95 -11.60 23.33
N GLY A 340 -22.37 -12.16 22.26
CA GLY A 340 -21.63 -13.43 22.35
C GLY A 340 -20.25 -13.25 22.98
N GLU A 341 -19.71 -14.32 23.57
CA GLU A 341 -18.38 -14.31 24.18
C GLU A 341 -17.27 -13.99 23.17
N ILE A 342 -17.39 -14.48 21.93
CA ILE A 342 -16.45 -14.17 20.84
C ILE A 342 -16.49 -12.68 20.53
N THR A 343 -17.69 -12.11 20.40
CA THR A 343 -17.90 -10.68 20.15
C THR A 343 -17.29 -9.82 21.27
N LEU A 344 -17.42 -10.26 22.53
CA LEU A 344 -16.78 -9.59 23.67
C LEU A 344 -15.27 -9.51 23.55
N LYS A 345 -14.63 -10.60 23.16
CA LYS A 345 -13.18 -10.66 22.93
C LYS A 345 -12.75 -9.80 21.77
N ASP A 346 -13.51 -9.81 20.67
CA ASP A 346 -13.26 -9.00 19.48
C ASP A 346 -13.38 -7.49 19.78
N ILE A 347 -14.36 -7.09 20.57
CA ILE A 347 -14.52 -5.70 21.02
C ILE A 347 -13.32 -5.26 21.86
N ALA A 348 -12.90 -6.08 22.82
CA ALA A 348 -11.74 -5.77 23.67
C ALA A 348 -10.45 -5.64 22.83
N ASP A 349 -10.19 -6.56 21.91
CA ASP A 349 -9.04 -6.49 21.01
C ASP A 349 -9.09 -5.24 20.12
N SER A 350 -10.24 -4.88 19.61
CA SER A 350 -10.45 -3.71 18.77
C SER A 350 -10.19 -2.39 19.52
N ILE A 351 -10.61 -2.30 20.77
CA ILE A 351 -10.37 -1.14 21.63
C ILE A 351 -8.87 -1.00 21.96
N ILE A 352 -8.18 -2.09 22.27
CA ILE A 352 -6.74 -2.10 22.54
C ILE A 352 -5.95 -1.64 21.31
N LYS A 353 -6.37 -2.04 20.12
CA LYS A 353 -5.73 -1.73 18.84
C LYS A 353 -6.21 -0.42 18.21
N LYS A 354 -6.87 0.45 18.95
CA LYS A 354 -7.36 1.75 18.44
C LYS A 354 -6.28 2.50 17.65
N GLY A 355 -6.62 2.92 16.43
CA GLY A 355 -5.74 3.69 15.55
C GLY A 355 -4.50 2.94 15.05
N ARG A 356 -4.39 1.64 15.31
CA ARG A 356 -3.25 0.84 14.90
C ARG A 356 -3.35 0.47 13.42
N ASP A 357 -2.26 0.69 12.70
CA ASP A 357 -2.09 0.24 11.32
C ASP A 357 -1.33 -1.11 11.34
N PRO A 358 -1.92 -2.21 10.83
CA PRO A 358 -1.27 -3.52 10.84
C PRO A 358 0.02 -3.56 9.99
N ARG A 359 0.19 -2.62 9.07
CA ARG A 359 1.43 -2.50 8.26
C ARG A 359 2.63 -2.08 9.09
N GLU A 360 2.45 -1.41 10.22
CA GLU A 360 3.53 -0.98 11.11
C GLU A 360 4.29 -2.16 11.74
N GLU A 361 3.66 -3.33 11.81
CA GLU A 361 4.27 -4.57 12.33
C GLU A 361 5.15 -5.28 11.28
N LEU A 362 5.07 -4.88 10.02
CA LEU A 362 5.82 -5.47 8.93
C LEU A 362 7.22 -4.83 8.79
N PRO A 363 8.19 -5.55 8.20
CA PRO A 363 9.52 -5.00 8.00
C PRO A 363 9.49 -3.71 7.17
N GLN A 364 10.11 -2.66 7.70
CA GLN A 364 10.25 -1.38 7.01
C GLN A 364 11.18 -1.51 5.79
N PRO A 365 10.95 -0.75 4.70
CA PRO A 365 11.90 -0.66 3.61
C PRO A 365 13.28 -0.19 4.08
N VAL A 366 14.34 -0.74 3.49
CA VAL A 366 15.70 -0.35 3.83
C VAL A 366 16.00 1.03 3.25
N LEU A 367 16.25 2.00 4.11
CA LEU A 367 16.71 3.34 3.72
C LEU A 367 18.23 3.31 3.52
N ARG A 368 18.68 3.81 2.36
CA ARG A 368 20.08 3.77 1.94
C ARG A 368 20.67 5.18 1.86
N SER A 369 21.95 5.29 2.11
CA SER A 369 22.73 6.52 1.91
C SER A 369 23.92 6.32 0.95
N ASP A 370 24.29 5.07 0.69
CA ASP A 370 25.44 4.66 -0.14
C ASP A 370 25.16 3.35 -0.87
N ILE A 371 25.91 3.10 -1.91
CA ILE A 371 26.01 1.79 -2.57
C ILE A 371 27.24 1.10 -2.02
N LEU A 372 27.08 -0.13 -1.56
CA LEU A 372 28.20 -1.02 -1.32
C LEU A 372 28.60 -1.69 -2.65
N SER A 373 29.89 -1.71 -2.96
CA SER A 373 30.42 -2.55 -4.02
C SER A 373 30.77 -3.93 -3.47
N MET A 374 30.92 -4.93 -4.34
CA MET A 374 31.41 -6.26 -3.91
C MET A 374 32.79 -6.17 -3.24
N GLU A 375 33.61 -5.21 -3.65
CA GLU A 375 34.94 -4.97 -3.13
C GLU A 375 34.96 -4.39 -1.71
N ASP A 376 33.85 -3.73 -1.31
CA ASP A 376 33.68 -3.16 0.03
C ASP A 376 33.30 -4.23 1.07
N LEU A 377 32.87 -5.41 0.63
CA LEU A 377 32.45 -6.47 1.52
C LEU A 377 33.68 -7.13 2.21
N LYS A 378 33.57 -7.22 3.53
CA LYS A 378 34.60 -7.86 4.37
C LYS A 378 33.98 -8.99 5.19
N PRO A 379 34.75 -10.05 5.49
CA PRO A 379 34.30 -11.06 6.45
C PRO A 379 33.84 -10.42 7.76
N ASP A 380 32.80 -10.98 8.38
CA ASP A 380 32.20 -10.53 9.63
C ASP A 380 31.49 -9.16 9.59
N MET A 381 31.29 -8.61 8.39
CA MET A 381 30.51 -7.38 8.21
C MET A 381 29.03 -7.64 8.45
N VAL A 382 28.41 -6.85 9.32
CA VAL A 382 26.97 -6.92 9.59
C VAL A 382 26.23 -5.99 8.64
N LEU A 383 25.34 -6.55 7.84
CA LEU A 383 24.58 -5.82 6.83
C LEU A 383 23.08 -6.09 7.01
N THR A 384 22.26 -5.10 6.70
CA THR A 384 20.82 -5.29 6.57
C THR A 384 20.50 -5.60 5.11
N GLY A 385 19.80 -6.70 4.86
CA GLY A 385 19.40 -7.10 3.53
C GLY A 385 17.91 -7.43 3.42
N THR A 386 17.43 -7.48 2.19
CA THR A 386 16.06 -7.88 1.87
C THR A 386 16.07 -9.25 1.24
N VAL A 387 15.32 -10.20 1.80
CA VAL A 387 15.16 -11.54 1.22
C VAL A 387 14.39 -11.43 -0.09
N ARG A 388 15.03 -11.85 -1.18
CA ARG A 388 14.45 -11.81 -2.53
C ARG A 388 13.78 -13.12 -2.90
N ASN A 389 14.41 -14.23 -2.56
CA ASN A 389 13.94 -15.56 -2.90
C ASN A 389 14.41 -16.58 -1.88
N VAL A 390 13.60 -17.60 -1.61
CA VAL A 390 13.90 -18.73 -0.74
C VAL A 390 13.72 -20.00 -1.55
N ILE A 391 14.77 -20.83 -1.57
CA ILE A 391 14.82 -22.10 -2.29
C ILE A 391 15.33 -23.20 -1.33
N ASP A 392 15.25 -24.45 -1.75
CA ASP A 392 15.57 -25.61 -0.89
C ASP A 392 16.99 -25.58 -0.26
N PHE A 393 17.93 -24.93 -0.90
CA PHE A 393 19.32 -24.86 -0.44
C PHE A 393 19.72 -23.49 0.14
N GLY A 394 18.82 -22.54 0.30
CA GLY A 394 19.14 -21.27 0.94
C GLY A 394 18.23 -20.11 0.56
N ALA A 395 18.59 -18.94 1.02
CA ALA A 395 17.88 -17.69 0.74
C ALA A 395 18.80 -16.72 -0.04
N PHE A 396 18.25 -16.12 -1.09
CA PHE A 396 18.89 -15.01 -1.79
C PHE A 396 18.50 -13.71 -1.12
N VAL A 397 19.50 -12.92 -0.75
CA VAL A 397 19.33 -11.68 0.03
C VAL A 397 20.01 -10.53 -0.71
N ASP A 398 19.25 -9.51 -1.05
CA ASP A 398 19.78 -8.25 -1.56
C ASP A 398 20.39 -7.46 -0.39
N ILE A 399 21.69 -7.30 -0.43
CA ILE A 399 22.48 -6.55 0.57
C ILE A 399 22.97 -5.20 0.04
N GLY A 400 22.50 -4.78 -1.13
CA GLY A 400 22.83 -3.49 -1.72
C GLY A 400 24.06 -3.44 -2.65
N VAL A 401 24.60 -4.59 -3.04
CA VAL A 401 25.79 -4.67 -3.94
C VAL A 401 25.44 -5.07 -5.38
N HIS A 402 24.21 -4.92 -5.81
CA HIS A 402 23.71 -5.30 -7.15
C HIS A 402 23.77 -6.81 -7.48
N GLN A 403 24.18 -7.62 -6.53
CA GLN A 403 24.17 -9.07 -6.62
C GLN A 403 23.66 -9.63 -5.30
N ASP A 404 22.68 -10.52 -5.37
CA ASP A 404 22.12 -11.12 -4.17
C ASP A 404 23.14 -12.03 -3.51
N GLY A 405 23.28 -11.93 -2.21
CA GLY A 405 24.04 -12.86 -1.39
C GLY A 405 23.23 -14.15 -1.18
N LEU A 406 23.92 -15.28 -1.10
CA LEU A 406 23.30 -16.57 -0.76
C LEU A 406 23.56 -16.88 0.71
N VAL A 407 22.47 -16.97 1.48
CA VAL A 407 22.49 -17.57 2.82
C VAL A 407 22.15 -19.04 2.65
N HIS A 408 23.15 -19.88 2.70
CA HIS A 408 23.05 -21.33 2.50
C HIS A 408 22.33 -22.01 3.65
#